data_51076f613b70d93f15d8803617e3048e
#
_entry.id   51076f613b70d93f15d8803617e3048e
#
_cell.length_a   1.000
_cell.length_b   1.000
_cell.length_c   1.000
_cell.angle_alpha   90.00
_cell.angle_beta   90.00
_cell.angle_gamma   90.00
#
_symmetry.space_group_name_H-M   'P 1'
#
loop_
_entity.id
_entity.type
_entity.pdbx_description
1 polymer ?
#
loop_
_entity_poly.entity_id
_entity_poly.type
_entity_poly.pdbx_seq_one_letter_code
_entity_poly.pdbx_strand_id
1 'polypeptide(L)'
;MCSPHDSSDWVKDWKEFYPQIQNRVLKDTCQWHGGGADQWGATYNWYKNNPQFWDDLYSQIPHMYQLYFAGGESTIIEEHYTLLEKVIEMGYAPKIELRYNSNGVEMPDRLFELWSKFKRVRFHYSIDSIGKMNDYIRYPSRWKHQVKQFKLLDQTDDNVEITVACAVQVLNLYYIPDLIGWKLEQGFKKINMWPFGAGGVNYHFVYWPGHLNVKIFPEWFKNKCQEKYEEFYPWWEKNWEKSIPSWHKGKVTYDQWREANYGIKRLQGMISFMHSEDWSNRMPEFQEYIKLMDNVRGTSFVETFPEMKDLV
;
A
#
# COMPACT_ATOMS: atom_id res chain seq x y z
N MET A 1 7.46 2.24 -3.43
CA MET A 1 7.73 2.31 -1.99
C MET A 1 8.04 3.75 -1.64
N CYS A 2 7.60 4.23 -0.46
CA CYS A 2 7.90 5.61 -0.05
C CYS A 2 9.41 5.84 0.07
N SER A 3 9.85 7.02 -0.28
CA SER A 3 11.22 7.49 -0.16
C SER A 3 11.25 8.75 0.73
N PRO A 4 12.41 9.26 1.10
CA PRO A 4 12.51 10.55 1.76
C PRO A 4 11.86 11.71 0.99
N HIS A 5 11.66 11.58 -0.33
CA HIS A 5 10.91 12.57 -1.11
C HIS A 5 9.40 12.54 -0.81
N ASP A 6 8.88 11.41 -0.34
CA ASP A 6 7.45 11.19 -0.13
C ASP A 6 7.03 11.25 1.34
N SER A 7 8.00 11.18 2.27
CA SER A 7 7.70 11.05 3.71
C SER A 7 8.74 11.74 4.60
N SER A 8 8.26 12.65 5.45
CA SER A 8 9.09 13.34 6.44
C SER A 8 9.67 12.39 7.50
N ASP A 9 8.98 11.30 7.83
CA ASP A 9 9.49 10.30 8.77
C ASP A 9 10.64 9.50 8.16
N TRP A 10 10.56 9.20 6.86
CA TRP A 10 11.66 8.60 6.13
C TRP A 10 12.93 9.48 6.12
N VAL A 11 12.79 10.81 6.12
CA VAL A 11 13.95 11.72 6.23
C VAL A 11 14.69 11.54 7.54
N LYS A 12 13.97 11.30 8.64
CA LYS A 12 14.58 11.06 9.96
C LYS A 12 15.39 9.76 9.94
N ASP A 13 14.75 8.65 9.55
CA ASP A 13 15.43 7.35 9.43
C ASP A 13 16.64 7.44 8.50
N TRP A 14 16.48 8.11 7.36
CA TRP A 14 17.51 8.30 6.35
C TRP A 14 18.75 9.00 6.88
N LYS A 15 18.58 10.11 7.58
CA LYS A 15 19.69 10.86 8.16
C LYS A 15 20.50 10.01 9.14
N GLU A 16 19.87 9.07 9.79
CA GLU A 16 20.51 8.17 10.76
C GLU A 16 21.18 6.99 10.07
N PHE A 17 20.54 6.30 9.12
CA PHE A 17 21.10 5.08 8.55
C PHE A 17 22.01 5.30 7.35
N TYR A 18 21.77 6.30 6.49
CA TYR A 18 22.54 6.50 5.27
C TYR A 18 24.07 6.63 5.49
N PRO A 19 24.56 7.38 6.51
CA PRO A 19 25.99 7.45 6.78
C PRO A 19 26.64 6.12 7.16
N GLN A 20 25.86 5.16 7.65
CA GLN A 20 26.32 3.86 8.13
C GLN A 20 26.43 2.81 7.02
N ILE A 21 25.90 3.06 5.83
CA ILE A 21 25.91 2.10 4.71
C ILE A 21 27.34 1.86 4.25
N GLN A 22 27.74 0.58 4.23
CA GLN A 22 29.05 0.12 3.76
C GLN A 22 28.97 -0.46 2.34
N ASN A 23 27.87 -1.14 2.01
CA ASN A 23 27.67 -1.70 0.67
C ASN A 23 27.53 -0.56 -0.35
N ARG A 24 28.45 -0.51 -1.32
CA ARG A 24 28.49 0.56 -2.31
C ARG A 24 27.22 0.64 -3.15
N VAL A 25 26.70 -0.50 -3.59
CA VAL A 25 25.49 -0.56 -4.45
C VAL A 25 24.26 -0.10 -3.67
N LEU A 26 24.13 -0.51 -2.40
CA LEU A 26 23.08 -0.03 -1.52
C LEU A 26 23.21 1.48 -1.33
N LYS A 27 24.41 1.98 -1.07
CA LYS A 27 24.68 3.40 -0.86
C LYS A 27 24.33 4.25 -2.07
N ASP A 28 24.75 3.83 -3.27
CA ASP A 28 24.45 4.50 -4.53
C ASP A 28 22.93 4.49 -4.81
N THR A 29 22.26 3.36 -4.58
CA THR A 29 20.81 3.23 -4.68
C THR A 29 20.11 4.18 -3.72
N CYS A 30 20.56 4.20 -2.48
CA CYS A 30 20.02 5.07 -1.45
C CYS A 30 20.28 6.54 -1.75
N GLN A 31 21.43 6.91 -2.24
CA GLN A 31 21.76 8.29 -2.63
C GLN A 31 20.83 8.79 -3.76
N TRP A 32 20.56 7.95 -4.73
CA TRP A 32 19.66 8.30 -5.82
C TRP A 32 18.23 8.59 -5.34
N HIS A 33 17.75 7.78 -4.37
CA HIS A 33 16.42 7.98 -3.75
C HIS A 33 16.38 9.12 -2.74
N GLY A 34 17.50 9.52 -2.23
CA GLY A 34 17.62 10.37 -1.06
C GLY A 34 18.53 11.59 -1.21
N GLY A 35 19.14 11.78 -2.38
CA GLY A 35 20.05 12.90 -2.60
C GLY A 35 19.40 14.25 -2.29
N GLY A 36 20.04 15.07 -1.44
CA GLY A 36 19.51 16.36 -1.03
C GLY A 36 18.64 16.34 0.23
N ALA A 37 18.80 15.32 1.10
CA ALA A 37 18.06 15.18 2.36
C ALA A 37 17.93 16.46 3.19
N ASP A 38 18.92 17.34 3.13
CA ASP A 38 18.93 18.60 3.87
C ASP A 38 17.97 19.65 3.29
N GLN A 39 17.53 19.47 2.04
CA GLN A 39 16.62 20.37 1.34
C GLN A 39 15.16 19.92 1.38
N TRP A 40 14.87 18.66 1.76
CA TRP A 40 13.51 18.10 1.67
C TRP A 40 12.50 18.74 2.59
N GLY A 41 12.90 19.20 3.76
CA GLY A 41 12.00 19.89 4.69
C GLY A 41 11.34 21.14 4.13
N ALA A 42 11.97 21.82 3.18
CA ALA A 42 11.45 23.02 2.55
C ALA A 42 10.36 22.74 1.49
N THR A 43 10.32 21.53 0.93
CA THR A 43 9.43 21.20 -0.19
C THR A 43 8.06 20.68 0.23
N TYR A 44 7.93 20.12 1.44
CA TYR A 44 6.68 19.51 1.90
C TYR A 44 5.52 20.49 2.15
N ASN A 45 5.83 21.78 2.38
CA ASN A 45 4.85 22.80 2.72
C ASN A 45 4.70 23.86 1.61
N TRP A 46 5.12 23.55 0.38
CA TRP A 46 5.09 24.49 -0.75
C TRP A 46 3.71 25.12 -0.98
N TYR A 47 2.65 24.35 -0.76
CA TYR A 47 1.26 24.75 -0.95
C TYR A 47 0.78 25.77 0.10
N LYS A 48 1.36 25.80 1.31
CA LYS A 48 0.92 26.70 2.39
C LYS A 48 1.20 28.17 2.07
N ASN A 49 2.27 28.43 1.34
CA ASN A 49 2.72 29.79 1.02
C ASN A 49 2.55 30.10 -0.47
N ASN A 50 1.61 29.45 -1.15
CA ASN A 50 1.36 29.63 -2.57
C ASN A 50 -0.14 29.91 -2.85
N PRO A 51 -0.64 31.12 -2.56
CA PRO A 51 -2.05 31.46 -2.80
C PRO A 51 -2.43 31.34 -4.27
N GLN A 52 -1.52 31.66 -5.20
CA GLN A 52 -1.76 31.55 -6.64
C GLN A 52 -2.12 30.10 -7.05
N PHE A 53 -1.44 29.09 -6.46
CA PHE A 53 -1.76 27.70 -6.71
C PHE A 53 -3.23 27.37 -6.34
N TRP A 54 -3.71 27.88 -5.20
CA TRP A 54 -5.08 27.66 -4.75
C TRP A 54 -6.09 28.38 -5.63
N ASP A 55 -5.82 29.63 -6.02
CA ASP A 55 -6.69 30.40 -6.91
C ASP A 55 -6.80 29.72 -8.27
N ASP A 56 -5.68 29.27 -8.84
CA ASP A 56 -5.66 28.52 -10.09
C ASP A 56 -6.44 27.20 -9.98
N LEU A 57 -6.21 26.44 -8.90
CA LEU A 57 -6.92 25.17 -8.66
C LEU A 57 -8.43 25.41 -8.55
N TYR A 58 -8.87 26.40 -7.78
CA TYR A 58 -10.29 26.71 -7.61
C TYR A 58 -10.93 27.15 -8.93
N SER A 59 -10.23 27.86 -9.77
CA SER A 59 -10.71 28.25 -11.10
C SER A 59 -10.96 27.06 -12.02
N GLN A 60 -10.25 25.94 -11.81
CA GLN A 60 -10.39 24.73 -12.61
C GLN A 60 -11.48 23.76 -12.11
N ILE A 61 -11.97 23.91 -10.86
CA ILE A 61 -12.99 23.01 -10.30
C ILE A 61 -14.20 22.81 -11.23
N PRO A 62 -14.77 23.83 -11.92
CA PRO A 62 -15.89 23.65 -12.83
C PRO A 62 -15.64 22.68 -13.98
N HIS A 63 -14.39 22.44 -14.34
CA HIS A 63 -13.94 21.60 -15.44
C HIS A 63 -13.42 20.23 -14.99
N MET A 64 -13.35 19.98 -13.67
CA MET A 64 -12.83 18.74 -13.11
C MET A 64 -13.92 17.67 -13.00
N TYR A 65 -13.54 16.43 -13.26
CA TYR A 65 -14.35 15.25 -12.99
C TYR A 65 -13.76 14.38 -11.90
N GLN A 66 -12.49 14.56 -11.56
CA GLN A 66 -11.79 13.79 -10.53
C GLN A 66 -10.74 14.64 -9.82
N LEU A 67 -10.64 14.44 -8.51
CA LEU A 67 -9.53 14.89 -7.68
C LEU A 67 -8.78 13.65 -7.15
N TYR A 68 -7.48 13.55 -7.40
CA TYR A 68 -6.65 12.43 -6.97
C TYR A 68 -5.60 12.89 -5.97
N PHE A 69 -5.69 12.33 -4.77
CA PHE A 69 -4.80 12.60 -3.66
C PHE A 69 -3.79 11.45 -3.51
N ALA A 70 -2.52 11.75 -3.78
CA ALA A 70 -1.41 10.80 -3.67
C ALA A 70 -0.18 11.51 -3.11
N GLY A 71 0.69 10.74 -2.44
CA GLY A 71 1.88 11.27 -1.76
C GLY A 71 1.57 11.80 -0.36
N GLY A 72 2.51 11.67 0.57
CA GLY A 72 2.31 11.99 1.97
C GLY A 72 1.08 11.28 2.55
N GLU A 73 0.33 11.97 3.43
CA GLU A 73 -0.97 11.51 3.93
C GLU A 73 -1.97 12.67 3.91
N SER A 74 -2.84 12.68 2.92
CA SER A 74 -3.79 13.78 2.71
C SER A 74 -4.83 13.91 3.82
N THR A 75 -5.16 12.81 4.51
CA THR A 75 -6.20 12.80 5.55
C THR A 75 -5.80 13.53 6.84
N ILE A 76 -4.52 13.90 6.99
CA ILE A 76 -4.03 14.71 8.12
C ILE A 76 -3.72 16.17 7.75
N ILE A 77 -3.98 16.57 6.50
CA ILE A 77 -3.65 17.91 5.98
C ILE A 77 -4.90 18.78 6.00
N GLU A 78 -4.90 19.92 6.71
CA GLU A 78 -6.06 20.80 6.83
C GLU A 78 -6.45 21.41 5.47
N GLU A 79 -5.49 21.73 4.62
CA GLU A 79 -5.76 22.28 3.29
C GLU A 79 -6.50 21.30 2.37
N HIS A 80 -6.37 19.97 2.62
CA HIS A 80 -7.19 18.97 1.95
C HIS A 80 -8.68 19.14 2.31
N TYR A 81 -9.00 19.33 3.60
CA TYR A 81 -10.38 19.55 4.04
C TYR A 81 -10.94 20.86 3.49
N THR A 82 -10.15 21.93 3.55
CA THR A 82 -10.51 23.25 2.98
C THR A 82 -10.84 23.13 1.48
N LEU A 83 -10.06 22.36 0.72
CA LEU A 83 -10.34 22.11 -0.69
C LEU A 83 -11.67 21.38 -0.88
N LEU A 84 -11.94 20.31 -0.13
CA LEU A 84 -13.20 19.56 -0.24
C LEU A 84 -14.41 20.44 0.09
N GLU A 85 -14.32 21.22 1.16
CA GLU A 85 -15.37 22.18 1.56
C GLU A 85 -15.61 23.23 0.47
N LYS A 86 -14.55 23.76 -0.14
CA LYS A 86 -14.65 24.72 -1.26
C LYS A 86 -15.34 24.13 -2.47
N VAL A 87 -15.02 22.87 -2.82
CA VAL A 87 -15.69 22.15 -3.92
C VAL A 87 -17.20 21.96 -3.63
N ILE A 88 -17.56 21.69 -2.37
CA ILE A 88 -18.95 21.55 -1.94
C ILE A 88 -19.66 22.90 -2.01
N GLU A 89 -19.05 23.97 -1.47
CA GLU A 89 -19.58 25.35 -1.50
C GLU A 89 -19.87 25.80 -2.93
N MET A 90 -18.97 25.49 -3.87
CA MET A 90 -19.14 25.82 -5.29
C MET A 90 -20.18 24.97 -6.01
N GLY A 91 -20.75 23.94 -5.36
CA GLY A 91 -21.80 23.07 -5.91
C GLY A 91 -21.32 22.01 -6.90
N TYR A 92 -20.03 21.71 -6.98
CA TYR A 92 -19.47 20.74 -7.91
C TYR A 92 -19.25 19.36 -7.32
N ALA A 93 -19.27 19.17 -6.01
CA ALA A 93 -19.03 17.89 -5.35
C ALA A 93 -19.86 16.71 -5.92
N PRO A 94 -21.18 16.86 -6.25
CA PRO A 94 -21.96 15.77 -6.84
C PRO A 94 -21.51 15.34 -8.25
N LYS A 95 -20.61 16.06 -8.88
CA LYS A 95 -20.07 15.76 -10.23
C LYS A 95 -18.67 15.19 -10.18
N ILE A 96 -17.95 15.37 -9.06
CA ILE A 96 -16.53 15.06 -8.90
C ILE A 96 -16.34 13.73 -8.17
N GLU A 97 -15.47 12.90 -8.71
CA GLU A 97 -14.96 11.69 -8.05
C GLU A 97 -13.70 12.02 -7.24
N LEU A 98 -13.63 11.54 -6.00
CA LEU A 98 -12.41 11.59 -5.20
C LEU A 98 -11.66 10.26 -5.31
N ARG A 99 -10.35 10.33 -5.40
CA ARG A 99 -9.49 9.15 -5.38
C ARG A 99 -8.32 9.36 -4.40
N TYR A 100 -8.07 8.35 -3.57
CA TYR A 100 -7.03 8.39 -2.56
C TYR A 100 -6.09 7.21 -2.66
N ASN A 101 -4.79 7.45 -2.44
CA ASN A 101 -3.85 6.47 -1.93
C ASN A 101 -3.46 6.91 -0.52
N SER A 102 -3.88 6.17 0.49
CA SER A 102 -3.72 6.58 1.89
C SER A 102 -3.28 5.41 2.76
N ASN A 103 -2.51 5.69 3.80
CA ASN A 103 -2.17 4.75 4.86
C ASN A 103 -3.27 4.67 5.94
N GLY A 104 -4.27 5.55 5.89
CA GLY A 104 -5.40 5.59 6.82
C GLY A 104 -5.00 5.85 8.27
N VAL A 105 -3.90 6.57 8.51
CA VAL A 105 -3.41 6.82 9.88
C VAL A 105 -4.41 7.61 10.71
N GLU A 106 -5.11 8.54 10.08
CA GLU A 106 -6.21 9.28 10.69
C GLU A 106 -7.37 9.43 9.69
N MET A 107 -8.57 9.08 10.15
CA MET A 107 -9.81 9.22 9.38
C MET A 107 -10.91 9.76 10.31
N PRO A 108 -10.94 11.09 10.52
CA PRO A 108 -11.92 11.73 11.39
C PRO A 108 -13.33 11.70 10.78
N ASP A 109 -14.37 11.80 11.59
CA ASP A 109 -15.78 11.81 11.16
C ASP A 109 -16.05 12.87 10.08
N ARG A 110 -15.43 14.05 10.20
CA ARG A 110 -15.48 15.14 9.18
C ARG A 110 -15.14 14.63 7.78
N LEU A 111 -14.19 13.70 7.65
CA LEU A 111 -13.81 13.14 6.36
C LEU A 111 -14.96 12.39 5.70
N PHE A 112 -15.65 11.54 6.46
CA PHE A 112 -16.79 10.76 5.98
C PHE A 112 -17.99 11.65 5.66
N GLU A 113 -18.25 12.69 6.48
CA GLU A 113 -19.28 13.69 6.23
C GLU A 113 -19.05 14.42 4.89
N LEU A 114 -17.82 14.83 4.62
CA LEU A 114 -17.46 15.47 3.35
C LEU A 114 -17.58 14.49 2.17
N TRP A 115 -17.10 13.24 2.32
CA TRP A 115 -17.18 12.22 1.28
C TRP A 115 -18.62 11.93 0.83
N SER A 116 -19.58 12.00 1.74
CA SER A 116 -21.01 11.79 1.42
C SER A 116 -21.57 12.77 0.37
N LYS A 117 -20.93 13.92 0.17
CA LYS A 117 -21.35 14.98 -0.75
C LYS A 117 -20.82 14.77 -2.19
N PHE A 118 -19.82 13.91 -2.36
CA PHE A 118 -19.17 13.70 -3.65
C PHE A 118 -19.86 12.59 -4.44
N LYS A 119 -19.71 12.65 -5.77
CA LYS A 119 -20.26 11.66 -6.69
C LYS A 119 -19.83 10.24 -6.34
N ARG A 120 -18.57 10.07 -6.00
CA ARG A 120 -17.93 8.80 -5.71
C ARG A 120 -16.60 9.04 -4.99
N VAL A 121 -16.24 8.15 -4.09
CA VAL A 121 -14.94 8.13 -3.44
C VAL A 121 -14.30 6.78 -3.68
N ARG A 122 -13.07 6.76 -4.20
CA ARG A 122 -12.23 5.56 -4.30
C ARG A 122 -11.06 5.66 -3.35
N PHE A 123 -11.09 4.86 -2.33
CA PHE A 123 -10.05 4.85 -1.31
C PHE A 123 -9.18 3.59 -1.43
N HIS A 124 -7.93 3.79 -1.85
CA HIS A 124 -6.93 2.73 -1.89
C HIS A 124 -6.18 2.71 -0.56
N TYR A 125 -6.57 1.78 0.30
CA TYR A 125 -6.02 1.61 1.63
C TYR A 125 -4.72 0.83 1.58
N SER A 126 -3.64 1.45 1.95
CA SER A 126 -2.28 0.90 1.83
C SER A 126 -1.96 -0.07 2.96
N ILE A 127 -2.02 -1.37 2.69
CA ILE A 127 -1.74 -2.46 3.62
C ILE A 127 -0.85 -3.49 2.91
N ASP A 128 0.29 -3.82 3.50
CA ASP A 128 1.27 -4.72 2.89
C ASP A 128 1.33 -6.11 3.52
N SER A 129 0.83 -6.28 4.75
CA SER A 129 0.78 -7.55 5.45
C SER A 129 -0.21 -7.48 6.62
N ILE A 130 -0.12 -8.40 7.58
CA ILE A 130 -0.93 -8.45 8.79
C ILE A 130 -0.07 -8.40 10.06
N GLY A 131 -0.68 -7.96 11.17
CA GLY A 131 -0.04 -7.97 12.49
C GLY A 131 1.26 -7.19 12.54
N LYS A 132 2.22 -7.74 13.29
CA LYS A 132 3.56 -7.15 13.46
C LYS A 132 4.34 -7.02 12.14
N MET A 133 4.04 -7.85 11.15
CA MET A 133 4.67 -7.77 9.82
C MET A 133 4.26 -6.49 9.10
N ASN A 134 2.97 -6.13 9.13
CA ASN A 134 2.52 -4.85 8.57
C ASN A 134 3.13 -3.66 9.33
N ASP A 135 3.23 -3.74 10.66
CA ASP A 135 3.82 -2.69 11.49
C ASP A 135 5.31 -2.49 11.18
N TYR A 136 6.03 -3.57 10.90
CA TYR A 136 7.43 -3.52 10.47
C TYR A 136 7.59 -2.86 9.09
N ILE A 137 6.82 -3.33 8.10
CA ILE A 137 6.91 -2.84 6.70
C ILE A 137 6.48 -1.37 6.61
N ARG A 138 5.44 -1.01 7.36
CA ARG A 138 4.82 0.33 7.36
C ARG A 138 5.10 1.12 8.64
N TYR A 139 6.29 0.97 9.17
CA TYR A 139 6.70 1.72 10.36
C TYR A 139 6.42 3.23 10.22
N PRO A 140 5.88 3.91 11.25
CA PRO A 140 5.53 3.45 12.60
C PRO A 140 4.07 2.99 12.78
N SER A 141 3.48 2.35 11.78
CA SER A 141 2.11 1.82 11.81
C SER A 141 1.85 0.95 13.05
N ARG A 142 0.58 0.82 13.40
CA ARG A 142 0.11 -0.07 14.48
C ARG A 142 -1.08 -0.87 13.98
N TRP A 143 -0.91 -2.17 13.80
CA TRP A 143 -1.92 -3.07 13.25
C TRP A 143 -3.27 -2.97 13.96
N LYS A 144 -3.28 -2.88 15.29
CA LYS A 144 -4.50 -2.70 16.07
C LYS A 144 -5.27 -1.44 15.65
N HIS A 145 -4.58 -0.38 15.30
CA HIS A 145 -5.18 0.84 14.77
C HIS A 145 -5.70 0.61 13.35
N GLN A 146 -4.90 -0.02 12.48
CA GLN A 146 -5.31 -0.32 11.11
C GLN A 146 -6.60 -1.16 11.07
N VAL A 147 -6.75 -2.15 11.97
CA VAL A 147 -7.98 -2.95 12.07
C VAL A 147 -9.21 -2.10 12.44
N LYS A 148 -9.04 -1.07 13.28
CA LYS A 148 -10.14 -0.12 13.55
C LYS A 148 -10.52 0.65 12.29
N GLN A 149 -9.55 1.13 11.54
CA GLN A 149 -9.78 1.87 10.29
C GLN A 149 -10.47 0.98 9.25
N PHE A 150 -10.11 -0.30 9.12
CA PHE A 150 -10.84 -1.24 8.30
C PHE A 150 -12.33 -1.29 8.65
N LYS A 151 -12.67 -1.36 9.94
CA LYS A 151 -14.07 -1.42 10.41
C LYS A 151 -14.83 -0.14 10.12
N LEU A 152 -14.20 1.02 10.25
CA LEU A 152 -14.80 2.31 9.89
C LEU A 152 -15.05 2.40 8.38
N LEU A 153 -14.06 2.06 7.58
CA LEU A 153 -14.17 2.06 6.11
C LEU A 153 -15.26 1.10 5.61
N ASP A 154 -15.43 -0.05 6.27
CA ASP A 154 -16.45 -1.04 5.88
C ASP A 154 -17.90 -0.56 6.15
N GLN A 155 -18.07 0.51 6.93
CA GLN A 155 -19.36 1.11 7.30
C GLN A 155 -19.67 2.41 6.53
N THR A 156 -18.81 2.81 5.62
CA THR A 156 -19.01 4.04 4.83
C THR A 156 -20.21 3.94 3.87
N ASP A 157 -20.66 5.08 3.36
CA ASP A 157 -21.79 5.20 2.42
C ASP A 157 -21.53 4.46 1.09
N ASP A 158 -22.59 4.19 0.34
CA ASP A 158 -22.54 3.42 -0.90
C ASP A 158 -21.71 4.08 -2.02
N ASN A 159 -21.53 5.39 -1.97
CA ASN A 159 -20.67 6.12 -2.91
C ASN A 159 -19.17 5.92 -2.63
N VAL A 160 -18.78 5.27 -1.51
CA VAL A 160 -17.39 5.01 -1.14
C VAL A 160 -16.97 3.58 -1.50
N GLU A 161 -15.97 3.45 -2.33
CA GLU A 161 -15.35 2.17 -2.72
C GLU A 161 -13.98 2.03 -2.06
N ILE A 162 -13.76 0.90 -1.41
CA ILE A 162 -12.51 0.62 -0.69
C ILE A 162 -11.75 -0.51 -1.36
N THR A 163 -10.47 -0.30 -1.62
CA THR A 163 -9.57 -1.33 -2.12
C THR A 163 -8.32 -1.38 -1.25
N VAL A 164 -7.91 -2.56 -0.84
CA VAL A 164 -6.58 -2.75 -0.23
C VAL A 164 -5.52 -2.62 -1.33
N ALA A 165 -4.56 -1.73 -1.14
CA ALA A 165 -3.40 -1.57 -2.02
C ALA A 165 -2.16 -2.16 -1.33
N CYS A 166 -1.52 -3.13 -1.97
CA CYS A 166 -0.37 -3.85 -1.43
C CYS A 166 0.83 -3.70 -2.38
N ALA A 167 1.94 -3.22 -1.82
CA ALA A 167 3.22 -3.15 -2.52
C ALA A 167 3.98 -4.47 -2.33
N VAL A 168 3.92 -5.34 -3.34
CA VAL A 168 4.54 -6.68 -3.31
C VAL A 168 6.06 -6.54 -3.36
N GLN A 169 6.73 -7.04 -2.32
CA GLN A 169 8.17 -6.92 -2.12
C GLN A 169 8.74 -8.10 -1.31
N VAL A 170 10.04 -8.12 -1.12
CA VAL A 170 10.74 -9.15 -0.33
C VAL A 170 10.08 -9.40 1.03
N LEU A 171 9.66 -8.35 1.74
CA LEU A 171 9.15 -8.48 3.11
C LEU A 171 7.73 -9.09 3.19
N ASN A 172 7.00 -9.19 2.09
CA ASN A 172 5.59 -9.62 2.17
C ASN A 172 5.16 -10.68 1.16
N LEU A 173 5.90 -10.96 0.09
CA LEU A 173 5.45 -11.95 -0.89
C LEU A 173 5.04 -13.28 -0.22
N TYR A 174 5.87 -13.80 0.68
CA TYR A 174 5.58 -15.05 1.40
C TYR A 174 4.28 -14.99 2.21
N TYR A 175 3.87 -13.80 2.69
CA TYR A 175 2.72 -13.60 3.59
C TYR A 175 1.46 -13.06 2.90
N ILE A 176 1.44 -12.93 1.58
CA ILE A 176 0.24 -12.50 0.84
C ILE A 176 -0.92 -13.50 1.01
N PRO A 177 -0.72 -14.83 0.98
CA PRO A 177 -1.78 -15.78 1.32
C PRO A 177 -2.42 -15.51 2.70
N ASP A 178 -1.62 -15.17 3.70
CA ASP A 178 -2.11 -14.88 5.05
C ASP A 178 -2.93 -13.58 5.09
N LEU A 179 -2.50 -12.54 4.36
CA LEU A 179 -3.26 -11.29 4.22
C LEU A 179 -4.63 -11.53 3.59
N ILE A 180 -4.68 -12.34 2.53
CA ILE A 180 -5.93 -12.67 1.86
C ILE A 180 -6.84 -13.48 2.80
N GLY A 181 -6.31 -14.52 3.44
CA GLY A 181 -7.04 -15.35 4.39
C GLY A 181 -7.63 -14.52 5.51
N TRP A 182 -6.81 -13.74 6.20
CA TRP A 182 -7.25 -12.84 7.26
C TRP A 182 -8.36 -11.90 6.79
N LYS A 183 -8.17 -11.24 5.65
CA LYS A 183 -9.14 -10.28 5.13
C LYS A 183 -10.50 -10.90 4.84
N LEU A 184 -10.53 -12.09 4.25
CA LEU A 184 -11.77 -12.80 3.95
C LEU A 184 -12.49 -13.30 5.20
N GLU A 185 -11.74 -13.68 6.24
CA GLU A 185 -12.26 -14.13 7.53
C GLU A 185 -12.92 -13.01 8.33
N GLN A 186 -12.53 -11.75 8.10
CA GLN A 186 -13.17 -10.62 8.77
C GLN A 186 -14.63 -10.39 8.36
N GLY A 187 -15.08 -10.94 7.25
CA GLY A 187 -16.44 -10.78 6.75
C GLY A 187 -16.80 -9.36 6.31
N PHE A 188 -15.82 -8.58 5.89
CA PHE A 188 -16.04 -7.23 5.38
C PHE A 188 -17.03 -7.20 4.22
N LYS A 189 -17.93 -6.21 4.21
CA LYS A 189 -18.97 -6.04 3.20
C LYS A 189 -18.48 -5.28 1.97
N LYS A 190 -17.65 -4.24 2.20
CA LYS A 190 -17.15 -3.33 1.17
C LYS A 190 -15.72 -3.60 0.75
N ILE A 191 -14.87 -4.01 1.69
CA ILE A 191 -13.42 -4.13 1.48
C ILE A 191 -13.03 -5.32 0.60
N ASN A 192 -13.96 -6.17 0.23
CA ASN A 192 -13.76 -7.27 -0.71
C ASN A 192 -14.07 -6.87 -2.15
N MET A 193 -13.58 -5.70 -2.57
CA MET A 193 -13.92 -5.17 -3.89
C MET A 193 -13.28 -5.92 -5.05
N TRP A 194 -14.12 -6.22 -5.99
CA TRP A 194 -13.82 -6.54 -7.37
C TRP A 194 -13.85 -5.23 -8.20
N PRO A 195 -13.05 -5.04 -9.28
CA PRO A 195 -12.22 -6.03 -10.00
C PRO A 195 -10.71 -5.94 -9.70
N PHE A 196 -10.29 -5.32 -8.63
CA PHE A 196 -8.91 -4.86 -8.42
C PHE A 196 -8.00 -5.86 -7.72
N GLY A 197 -7.88 -7.07 -8.22
CA GLY A 197 -6.92 -8.03 -7.72
C GLY A 197 -7.52 -9.15 -6.87
N ALA A 198 -6.70 -10.11 -6.52
CA ALA A 198 -7.11 -11.30 -5.79
C ALA A 198 -7.63 -10.93 -4.39
N GLY A 199 -8.85 -11.38 -4.07
CA GLY A 199 -9.50 -11.08 -2.79
C GLY A 199 -9.71 -9.60 -2.51
N GLY A 200 -9.90 -8.76 -3.55
CA GLY A 200 -10.04 -7.32 -3.38
C GLY A 200 -8.76 -6.61 -2.93
N VAL A 201 -7.62 -7.19 -3.24
CA VAL A 201 -6.30 -6.58 -3.02
C VAL A 201 -5.71 -6.18 -4.37
N ASN A 202 -5.35 -4.91 -4.49
CA ASN A 202 -4.65 -4.38 -5.65
C ASN A 202 -3.15 -4.48 -5.42
N TYR A 203 -2.48 -5.29 -6.19
CA TYR A 203 -1.06 -5.58 -6.04
C TYR A 203 -0.22 -4.76 -7.00
N HIS A 204 0.80 -4.09 -6.45
CA HIS A 204 1.82 -3.35 -7.17
C HIS A 204 3.20 -3.92 -6.84
N PHE A 205 3.94 -4.38 -7.84
CA PHE A 205 5.29 -4.88 -7.61
C PHE A 205 6.27 -3.76 -7.31
N VAL A 206 7.11 -3.96 -6.31
CA VAL A 206 8.27 -3.12 -6.06
C VAL A 206 9.39 -3.55 -7.01
N TYR A 207 9.52 -2.82 -8.11
CA TYR A 207 10.63 -3.02 -9.06
C TYR A 207 11.92 -2.37 -8.55
N TRP A 208 11.78 -1.25 -7.86
CA TRP A 208 12.87 -0.47 -7.33
C TRP A 208 12.53 0.06 -5.93
N PRO A 209 13.49 0.08 -4.99
CA PRO A 209 14.92 -0.30 -5.12
C PRO A 209 15.12 -1.82 -5.24
N GLY A 210 16.18 -2.23 -5.96
CA GLY A 210 16.40 -3.63 -6.35
C GLY A 210 16.52 -4.60 -5.18
N HIS A 211 17.09 -4.19 -4.05
CA HIS A 211 17.21 -5.01 -2.83
C HIS A 211 15.86 -5.32 -2.15
N LEU A 212 14.77 -4.70 -2.58
CA LEU A 212 13.41 -5.01 -2.14
C LEU A 212 12.58 -5.76 -3.18
N ASN A 213 13.15 -6.03 -4.36
CA ASN A 213 12.49 -6.80 -5.41
C ASN A 213 12.50 -8.30 -5.05
N VAL A 214 11.37 -8.97 -5.22
CA VAL A 214 11.21 -10.41 -4.89
C VAL A 214 12.12 -11.34 -5.68
N LYS A 215 12.71 -10.90 -6.78
CA LYS A 215 13.66 -11.67 -7.59
C LYS A 215 15.00 -11.95 -6.89
N ILE A 216 15.30 -11.21 -5.80
CA ILE A 216 16.53 -11.43 -5.01
C ILE A 216 16.49 -12.69 -4.15
N PHE A 217 15.34 -13.28 -3.93
CA PHE A 217 15.26 -14.49 -3.13
C PHE A 217 16.19 -15.60 -3.68
N PRO A 218 16.95 -16.28 -2.80
CA PRO A 218 17.67 -17.48 -3.19
C PRO A 218 16.68 -18.60 -3.55
N GLU A 219 17.11 -19.52 -4.40
CA GLU A 219 16.25 -20.56 -4.98
C GLU A 219 15.48 -21.36 -3.92
N TRP A 220 16.14 -21.71 -2.82
CA TRP A 220 15.49 -22.46 -1.74
C TRP A 220 14.30 -21.68 -1.13
N PHE A 221 14.38 -20.36 -1.06
CA PHE A 221 13.28 -19.55 -0.51
C PHE A 221 12.21 -19.27 -1.57
N LYS A 222 12.58 -19.16 -2.85
CA LYS A 222 11.62 -19.12 -3.96
C LYS A 222 10.73 -20.36 -3.95
N ASN A 223 11.35 -21.56 -3.80
CA ASN A 223 10.63 -22.82 -3.70
C ASN A 223 9.69 -22.83 -2.48
N LYS A 224 10.15 -22.38 -1.31
CA LYS A 224 9.33 -22.25 -0.11
C LYS A 224 8.12 -21.31 -0.31
N CYS A 225 8.30 -20.20 -1.03
CA CYS A 225 7.19 -19.32 -1.40
C CYS A 225 6.20 -20.04 -2.32
N GLN A 226 6.67 -20.73 -3.34
CA GLN A 226 5.83 -21.46 -4.28
C GLN A 226 5.01 -22.53 -3.56
N GLU A 227 5.62 -23.38 -2.74
CA GLU A 227 4.96 -24.39 -1.94
C GLU A 227 3.82 -23.80 -1.09
N LYS A 228 4.07 -22.70 -0.37
CA LYS A 228 3.04 -22.01 0.42
C LYS A 228 1.85 -21.56 -0.44
N TYR A 229 2.10 -21.06 -1.64
CA TYR A 229 1.03 -20.64 -2.54
C TYR A 229 0.23 -21.83 -3.08
N GLU A 230 0.91 -22.91 -3.44
CA GLU A 230 0.27 -24.16 -3.90
C GLU A 230 -0.60 -24.78 -2.81
N GLU A 231 -0.17 -24.75 -1.56
CA GLU A 231 -0.99 -25.17 -0.40
C GLU A 231 -2.19 -24.25 -0.16
N PHE A 232 -2.06 -22.97 -0.49
CA PHE A 232 -3.14 -21.99 -0.31
C PHE A 232 -4.22 -22.06 -1.38
N TYR A 233 -3.89 -22.43 -2.63
CA TYR A 233 -4.85 -22.45 -3.75
C TYR A 233 -6.12 -23.26 -3.49
N PRO A 234 -6.08 -24.50 -2.96
CA PRO A 234 -7.30 -25.26 -2.69
C PRO A 234 -8.23 -24.59 -1.68
N TRP A 235 -7.65 -23.94 -0.65
CA TRP A 235 -8.44 -23.17 0.32
C TRP A 235 -9.09 -21.97 -0.35
N TRP A 236 -8.35 -21.25 -1.20
CA TRP A 236 -8.89 -20.12 -1.92
C TRP A 236 -9.99 -20.51 -2.89
N GLU A 237 -9.79 -21.56 -3.67
CA GLU A 237 -10.81 -22.09 -4.58
C GLU A 237 -12.11 -22.42 -3.85
N LYS A 238 -12.03 -23.02 -2.68
CA LYS A 238 -13.20 -23.32 -1.83
C LYS A 238 -13.90 -22.07 -1.30
N ASN A 239 -13.18 -20.95 -1.15
CA ASN A 239 -13.69 -19.71 -0.56
C ASN A 239 -13.84 -18.57 -1.57
N TRP A 240 -13.74 -18.82 -2.86
CA TRP A 240 -13.71 -17.79 -3.90
C TRP A 240 -14.91 -16.83 -3.87
N GLU A 241 -16.10 -17.31 -3.55
CA GLU A 241 -17.30 -16.50 -3.46
C GLU A 241 -17.23 -15.42 -2.37
N LYS A 242 -16.43 -15.65 -1.33
CA LYS A 242 -16.21 -14.66 -0.27
C LYS A 242 -15.42 -13.44 -0.77
N SER A 243 -14.65 -13.60 -1.85
CA SER A 243 -13.91 -12.52 -2.50
C SER A 243 -14.77 -11.68 -3.45
N ILE A 244 -16.01 -12.12 -3.71
CA ILE A 244 -16.95 -11.45 -4.61
C ILE A 244 -17.84 -10.51 -3.79
N PRO A 245 -17.89 -9.21 -4.12
CA PRO A 245 -18.79 -8.27 -3.44
C PRO A 245 -20.26 -8.70 -3.55
N SER A 246 -21.06 -8.34 -2.57
CA SER A 246 -22.47 -8.76 -2.49
C SER A 246 -23.28 -8.39 -3.73
N TRP A 247 -23.02 -7.24 -4.38
CA TRP A 247 -23.71 -6.79 -5.59
C TRP A 247 -23.27 -7.53 -6.88
N HIS A 248 -22.20 -8.31 -6.82
CA HIS A 248 -21.72 -9.17 -7.91
C HIS A 248 -21.99 -10.66 -7.67
N LYS A 249 -22.52 -11.03 -6.52
CA LYS A 249 -22.88 -12.43 -6.26
C LYS A 249 -23.86 -12.92 -7.33
N GLY A 250 -23.55 -14.10 -7.90
CA GLY A 250 -24.31 -14.68 -8.99
C GLY A 250 -24.08 -14.08 -10.38
N LYS A 251 -23.27 -13.02 -10.51
CA LYS A 251 -22.93 -12.41 -11.81
C LYS A 251 -21.54 -12.80 -12.31
N VAL A 252 -20.69 -13.34 -11.44
CA VAL A 252 -19.34 -13.82 -11.76
C VAL A 252 -19.32 -15.32 -11.55
N THR A 253 -18.91 -16.07 -12.56
CA THR A 253 -18.73 -17.53 -12.47
C THR A 253 -17.37 -17.85 -11.87
N TYR A 254 -17.21 -19.09 -11.38
CA TYR A 254 -15.94 -19.61 -10.90
C TYR A 254 -14.83 -19.49 -11.95
N ASP A 255 -15.11 -19.85 -13.19
CA ASP A 255 -14.13 -19.79 -14.29
C ASP A 255 -13.72 -18.34 -14.59
N GLN A 256 -14.66 -17.40 -14.59
CA GLN A 256 -14.35 -15.99 -14.74
C GLN A 256 -13.47 -15.47 -13.60
N TRP A 257 -13.73 -15.88 -12.37
CA TRP A 257 -12.90 -15.51 -11.22
C TRP A 257 -11.51 -16.12 -11.31
N ARG A 258 -11.40 -17.39 -11.66
CA ARG A 258 -10.13 -18.12 -11.73
C ARG A 258 -9.21 -17.58 -12.82
N GLU A 259 -9.74 -17.36 -14.02
CA GLU A 259 -8.97 -16.96 -15.19
C GLU A 259 -8.69 -15.45 -15.26
N ALA A 260 -9.52 -14.64 -14.62
CA ALA A 260 -9.27 -13.21 -14.55
C ALA A 260 -8.14 -12.88 -13.53
N ASN A 261 -7.53 -11.70 -13.69
CA ASN A 261 -6.41 -11.25 -12.87
C ASN A 261 -6.75 -10.95 -11.38
N TYR A 262 -7.79 -11.52 -10.84
CA TYR A 262 -8.23 -11.32 -9.45
C TYR A 262 -8.41 -12.62 -8.66
N GLY A 263 -8.20 -13.77 -9.31
CA GLY A 263 -8.22 -15.07 -8.67
C GLY A 263 -6.81 -15.69 -8.57
N ILE A 264 -6.75 -17.00 -8.71
CA ILE A 264 -5.51 -17.78 -8.61
C ILE A 264 -4.47 -17.33 -9.62
N LYS A 265 -4.88 -17.04 -10.86
CA LYS A 265 -3.98 -16.58 -11.92
C LYS A 265 -3.13 -15.37 -11.52
N ARG A 266 -3.69 -14.45 -10.73
CA ARG A 266 -2.93 -13.30 -10.23
C ARG A 266 -1.81 -13.71 -9.28
N LEU A 267 -2.08 -14.66 -8.40
CA LEU A 267 -1.08 -15.19 -7.47
C LEU A 267 0.00 -16.01 -8.20
N GLN A 268 -0.41 -16.83 -9.17
CA GLN A 268 0.52 -17.55 -10.04
C GLN A 268 1.44 -16.58 -10.80
N GLY A 269 0.90 -15.44 -11.25
CA GLY A 269 1.68 -14.37 -11.84
C GLY A 269 2.73 -13.76 -10.91
N MET A 270 2.47 -13.69 -9.60
CA MET A 270 3.46 -13.24 -8.61
C MET A 270 4.62 -14.22 -8.49
N ILE A 271 4.31 -15.52 -8.40
CA ILE A 271 5.33 -16.58 -8.35
C ILE A 271 6.14 -16.61 -9.64
N SER A 272 5.48 -16.52 -10.80
CA SER A 272 6.17 -16.45 -12.10
C SER A 272 7.08 -15.23 -12.20
N PHE A 273 6.66 -14.07 -11.68
CA PHE A 273 7.50 -12.88 -11.65
C PHE A 273 8.72 -13.06 -10.74
N MET A 274 8.57 -13.67 -9.58
CA MET A 274 9.68 -13.97 -8.66
C MET A 274 10.73 -14.88 -9.33
N HIS A 275 10.30 -15.89 -10.09
CA HIS A 275 11.19 -16.82 -10.78
C HIS A 275 11.73 -16.30 -12.14
N SER A 276 11.22 -15.18 -12.65
CA SER A 276 11.56 -14.72 -14.01
C SER A 276 13.02 -14.38 -14.21
N GLU A 277 13.73 -14.06 -13.14
CA GLU A 277 15.16 -13.74 -13.13
C GLU A 277 15.78 -14.13 -11.78
N ASP A 278 17.10 -14.32 -11.78
CA ASP A 278 17.89 -14.49 -10.55
C ASP A 278 18.66 -13.21 -10.22
N TRP A 279 18.24 -12.54 -9.15
CA TRP A 279 18.92 -11.39 -8.58
C TRP A 279 19.46 -11.68 -7.18
N SER A 280 19.71 -12.95 -6.84
CA SER A 280 20.18 -13.37 -5.52
C SER A 280 21.54 -12.75 -5.14
N ASN A 281 22.33 -12.32 -6.13
CA ASN A 281 23.53 -11.55 -5.91
C ASN A 281 23.32 -10.20 -5.19
N ARG A 282 22.05 -9.73 -5.08
CA ARG A 282 21.67 -8.55 -4.32
C ARG A 282 21.27 -8.82 -2.86
N MET A 283 21.33 -10.07 -2.41
CA MET A 283 21.06 -10.43 -1.01
C MET A 283 21.93 -9.65 0.00
N PRO A 284 23.24 -9.42 -0.24
CA PRO A 284 24.04 -8.61 0.67
C PRO A 284 23.53 -7.18 0.88
N GLU A 285 22.96 -6.56 -0.17
CA GLU A 285 22.30 -5.24 -0.09
C GLU A 285 21.08 -5.29 0.83
N PHE A 286 20.25 -6.31 0.68
CA PHE A 286 19.07 -6.52 1.52
C PHE A 286 19.44 -6.77 2.98
N GLN A 287 20.42 -7.65 3.24
CA GLN A 287 20.88 -7.98 4.59
C GLN A 287 21.39 -6.75 5.33
N GLU A 288 22.23 -5.93 4.68
CA GLU A 288 22.69 -4.69 5.29
C GLU A 288 21.57 -3.70 5.52
N TYR A 289 20.65 -3.54 4.54
CA TYR A 289 19.48 -2.66 4.67
C TYR A 289 18.63 -3.05 5.90
N ILE A 290 18.31 -4.34 6.05
CA ILE A 290 17.50 -4.83 7.17
C ILE A 290 18.21 -4.56 8.51
N LYS A 291 19.51 -4.88 8.60
CA LYS A 291 20.30 -4.65 9.81
C LYS A 291 20.32 -3.18 10.24
N LEU A 292 20.49 -2.29 9.28
CA LEU A 292 20.49 -0.85 9.53
C LEU A 292 19.12 -0.35 9.96
N MET A 293 18.05 -0.81 9.28
CA MET A 293 16.69 -0.42 9.62
C MET A 293 16.25 -0.94 10.99
N ASP A 294 16.62 -2.16 11.34
CA ASP A 294 16.36 -2.72 12.67
C ASP A 294 17.04 -1.88 13.78
N ASN A 295 18.29 -1.49 13.55
CA ASN A 295 19.03 -0.63 14.49
C ASN A 295 18.37 0.75 14.66
N VAL A 296 18.01 1.41 13.56
CA VAL A 296 17.44 2.76 13.58
C VAL A 296 16.03 2.77 14.19
N ARG A 297 15.24 1.75 13.93
CA ARG A 297 13.84 1.67 14.37
C ARG A 297 13.63 0.92 15.67
N GLY A 298 14.66 0.25 16.20
CA GLY A 298 14.54 -0.63 17.35
C GLY A 298 13.61 -1.82 17.08
N THR A 299 13.65 -2.35 15.86
CA THR A 299 12.86 -3.50 15.41
C THR A 299 13.70 -4.76 15.28
N SER A 300 13.10 -5.90 15.04
CA SER A 300 13.78 -7.17 14.76
C SER A 300 13.12 -7.88 13.60
N PHE A 301 13.84 -7.99 12.49
CA PHE A 301 13.39 -8.74 11.32
C PHE A 301 13.17 -10.21 11.67
N VAL A 302 14.12 -10.83 12.34
CA VAL A 302 14.08 -12.28 12.68
C VAL A 302 12.87 -12.62 13.56
N GLU A 303 12.54 -11.76 14.53
CA GLU A 303 11.38 -11.96 15.40
C GLU A 303 10.05 -11.65 14.67
N THR A 304 10.09 -10.75 13.69
CA THR A 304 8.92 -10.36 12.93
C THR A 304 8.59 -11.36 11.82
N PHE A 305 9.61 -11.89 11.14
CA PHE A 305 9.51 -12.78 9.99
C PHE A 305 10.25 -14.11 10.22
N PRO A 306 9.79 -14.94 11.16
CA PRO A 306 10.52 -16.15 11.56
C PRO A 306 10.76 -17.15 10.40
N GLU A 307 9.87 -17.20 9.40
CA GLU A 307 10.03 -18.06 8.23
C GLU A 307 11.11 -17.57 7.26
N MET A 308 11.54 -16.31 7.41
CA MET A 308 12.55 -15.64 6.58
C MET A 308 13.89 -15.42 7.32
N LYS A 309 14.02 -15.88 8.55
CA LYS A 309 15.20 -15.60 9.42
C LYS A 309 16.54 -15.98 8.77
N ASP A 310 16.57 -17.01 7.94
CA ASP A 310 17.77 -17.49 7.28
C ASP A 310 18.16 -16.68 6.02
N LEU A 311 17.43 -15.61 5.72
CA LEU A 311 17.76 -14.66 4.65
C LEU A 311 18.72 -13.54 5.12
N VAL A 312 18.88 -13.35 6.44
CA VAL A 312 19.69 -12.25 7.04
C VAL A 312 20.77 -12.77 7.95
#